data_aa63fa463256082451d592b479bcafd7
#
_entry.id   aa63fa463256082451d592b479bcafd7
#
_cell.length_a   1.000
_cell.length_b   1.000
_cell.length_c   1.000
_cell.angle_alpha   90.00
_cell.angle_beta   90.00
_cell.angle_gamma   90.00
#
_symmetry.space_group_name_H-M   'P 1'
#
loop_
_entity.id
_entity.type
_entity.pdbx_description
1 polymer ?
#
loop_
_entity_poly.entity_id
_entity_poly.type
_entity_poly.pdbx_seq_one_letter_code
_entity_poly.pdbx_strand_id
1 'polypeptide(L)'
;MSKVLELTTELVARPSITPDDAGCQRLVAERLLPLGFDVEWFLCGDVSNVLFTRGRGGPSLWFLGHTDVVPTGPEELWTFLPFHPDQKDGELYGRGVADMKGAVAAMVVALETFARQHPEHPGQIGLLLTSDEEGPAADGIVRVATELKRRGYRPDYCLVGEPSSLVALGDTVRVGRRGSIYVRLKVNGIQGHTAFPENLDNPVHRIAPFLEQLVDQKWDTGDEDFPASHCQVAYIRAGTGAGNVTPANVELLANFRNGPGSPAQDIRSRFENLLRKHGIENYETEWQIMGEPFRSPAGKLRQAVVGAVEDILGQSPDLNTGGGTSDGRHIAPLGSEVVELGLVNATIHQVDERTPVADLDRLFATYYDIIRRILL
;
A
#
# COMPACT_ATOMS: atom_id res chain seq x y z
N MET A 1 21.41 7.85 -21.74
CA MET A 1 20.26 7.56 -20.86
C MET A 1 20.77 6.55 -19.84
N SER A 2 20.44 6.69 -18.55
CA SER A 2 20.81 5.68 -17.55
C SER A 2 19.97 4.42 -17.76
N LYS A 3 20.49 3.26 -17.31
CA LYS A 3 19.75 1.98 -17.43
C LYS A 3 18.44 1.99 -16.67
N VAL A 4 18.37 2.73 -15.56
CA VAL A 4 17.13 2.86 -14.78
C VAL A 4 16.11 3.68 -15.55
N LEU A 5 16.50 4.83 -16.07
CA LEU A 5 15.63 5.68 -16.88
C LEU A 5 15.11 4.96 -18.12
N GLU A 6 15.96 4.20 -18.80
CA GLU A 6 15.60 3.39 -19.96
C GLU A 6 14.50 2.37 -19.60
N LEU A 7 14.74 1.56 -18.56
CA LEU A 7 13.77 0.56 -18.11
C LEU A 7 12.48 1.21 -17.57
N THR A 8 12.59 2.33 -16.83
CA THR A 8 11.41 3.08 -16.38
C THR A 8 10.55 3.51 -17.55
N THR A 9 11.17 4.07 -18.60
CA THR A 9 10.48 4.49 -19.82
C THR A 9 9.80 3.30 -20.52
N GLU A 10 10.46 2.15 -20.61
CA GLU A 10 9.87 0.94 -21.18
C GLU A 10 8.70 0.39 -20.38
N LEU A 11 8.78 0.43 -19.04
CA LEU A 11 7.69 -0.01 -18.15
C LEU A 11 6.49 0.95 -18.21
N VAL A 12 6.73 2.26 -18.16
CA VAL A 12 5.66 3.28 -18.21
C VAL A 12 4.93 3.24 -19.54
N ALA A 13 5.62 2.94 -20.66
CA ALA A 13 5.00 2.81 -21.97
C ALA A 13 4.02 1.63 -22.10
N ARG A 14 3.94 0.75 -21.11
CA ARG A 14 2.97 -0.36 -21.04
C ARG A 14 1.72 0.05 -20.28
N PRO A 15 0.52 0.02 -20.88
CA PRO A 15 -0.73 0.47 -20.26
C PRO A 15 -1.28 -0.60 -19.31
N SER A 16 -0.54 -0.91 -18.26
CA SER A 16 -0.85 -1.95 -17.28
C SER A 16 -1.88 -1.48 -16.25
N ILE A 17 -3.06 -1.06 -16.71
CA ILE A 17 -4.16 -0.68 -15.82
C ILE A 17 -4.65 -1.93 -15.08
N THR A 18 -4.71 -1.83 -13.73
CA THR A 18 -5.08 -2.96 -12.87
C THR A 18 -6.33 -3.69 -13.37
N PRO A 19 -6.36 -5.04 -13.43
CA PRO A 19 -5.33 -5.99 -13.04
C PRO A 19 -4.40 -6.44 -14.18
N ASP A 20 -4.40 -5.76 -15.34
CA ASP A 20 -3.59 -6.13 -16.51
C ASP A 20 -2.11 -5.74 -16.29
N ASP A 21 -1.21 -6.72 -16.41
CA ASP A 21 0.24 -6.49 -16.35
C ASP A 21 0.81 -5.83 -17.63
N ALA A 22 0.12 -5.91 -18.74
CA ALA A 22 0.54 -5.44 -20.07
C ALA A 22 1.97 -5.88 -20.48
N GLY A 23 2.46 -7.00 -19.94
CA GLY A 23 3.79 -7.56 -20.23
C GLY A 23 4.95 -6.92 -19.48
N CYS A 24 4.69 -6.13 -18.44
CA CYS A 24 5.73 -5.54 -17.58
C CYS A 24 6.58 -6.63 -16.90
N GLN A 25 5.94 -7.63 -16.30
CA GLN A 25 6.64 -8.72 -15.59
C GLN A 25 7.46 -9.59 -16.57
N ARG A 26 6.98 -9.76 -17.81
CA ARG A 26 7.74 -10.46 -18.85
C ARG A 26 9.01 -9.69 -19.21
N LEU A 27 8.94 -8.37 -19.39
CA LEU A 27 10.11 -7.52 -19.61
C LEU A 27 11.14 -7.69 -18.52
N VAL A 28 10.71 -7.72 -17.24
CA VAL A 28 11.60 -7.98 -16.10
C VAL A 28 12.20 -9.38 -16.17
N ALA A 29 11.42 -10.40 -16.52
CA ALA A 29 11.91 -11.78 -16.67
C ALA A 29 12.99 -11.90 -17.75
N GLU A 30 12.82 -11.25 -18.90
CA GLU A 30 13.80 -11.22 -19.99
C GLU A 30 15.16 -10.65 -19.57
N ARG A 31 15.15 -9.76 -18.56
CA ARG A 31 16.37 -9.14 -18.01
C ARG A 31 17.04 -9.97 -16.92
N LEU A 32 16.26 -10.62 -16.04
CA LEU A 32 16.80 -11.34 -14.88
C LEU A 32 17.14 -12.80 -15.18
N LEU A 33 16.40 -13.50 -16.05
CA LEU A 33 16.68 -14.88 -16.44
C LEU A 33 18.12 -15.12 -16.93
N PRO A 34 18.70 -14.30 -17.83
CA PRO A 34 20.07 -14.49 -18.31
C PRO A 34 21.13 -14.35 -17.21
N LEU A 35 20.76 -13.78 -16.05
CA LEU A 35 21.64 -13.60 -14.89
C LEU A 35 21.50 -14.72 -13.86
N GLY A 36 20.77 -15.79 -14.20
CA GLY A 36 20.62 -16.97 -13.34
C GLY A 36 19.60 -16.81 -12.21
N PHE A 37 18.60 -15.97 -12.41
CA PHE A 37 17.45 -15.96 -11.52
C PHE A 37 16.51 -17.10 -11.86
N ASP A 38 16.05 -17.84 -10.85
CA ASP A 38 14.89 -18.71 -10.94
C ASP A 38 13.63 -17.84 -11.01
N VAL A 39 12.62 -18.28 -11.77
CA VAL A 39 11.37 -17.54 -11.96
C VAL A 39 10.18 -18.44 -11.66
N GLU A 40 9.30 -17.99 -10.77
CA GLU A 40 8.07 -18.68 -10.42
C GLU A 40 6.86 -17.77 -10.64
N TRP A 41 5.91 -18.22 -11.46
CA TRP A 41 4.67 -17.50 -11.77
C TRP A 41 3.51 -18.00 -10.91
N PHE A 42 2.72 -17.07 -10.37
CA PHE A 42 1.49 -17.33 -9.63
C PHE A 42 0.35 -16.61 -10.35
N LEU A 43 -0.36 -17.32 -11.21
CA LEU A 43 -1.48 -16.79 -11.98
C LEU A 43 -2.79 -17.03 -11.23
N CYS A 44 -3.55 -15.97 -10.96
CA CYS A 44 -4.83 -16.03 -10.27
C CYS A 44 -5.89 -15.25 -11.08
N GLY A 45 -6.70 -15.95 -11.88
CA GLY A 45 -7.61 -15.28 -12.82
C GLY A 45 -6.84 -14.42 -13.82
N ASP A 46 -7.19 -13.14 -13.89
CA ASP A 46 -6.53 -12.16 -14.77
C ASP A 46 -5.29 -11.52 -14.12
N VAL A 47 -5.03 -11.83 -12.85
CA VAL A 47 -3.89 -11.29 -12.10
C VAL A 47 -2.64 -12.13 -12.30
N SER A 48 -1.55 -11.47 -12.63
CA SER A 48 -0.21 -12.05 -12.74
C SER A 48 0.65 -11.66 -11.55
N ASN A 49 1.25 -12.66 -10.91
CA ASN A 49 2.27 -12.45 -9.89
C ASN A 49 3.51 -13.26 -10.27
N VAL A 50 4.70 -12.74 -9.99
CA VAL A 50 5.95 -13.41 -10.31
C VAL A 50 7.00 -13.21 -9.22
N LEU A 51 7.66 -14.29 -8.84
CA LEU A 51 8.79 -14.28 -7.93
C LEU A 51 10.07 -14.64 -8.69
N PHE A 52 11.05 -13.75 -8.63
CA PHE A 52 12.41 -13.98 -9.11
C PHE A 52 13.31 -14.20 -7.91
N THR A 53 14.15 -15.25 -7.93
CA THR A 53 15.10 -15.49 -6.85
C THR A 53 16.45 -15.95 -7.39
N ARG A 54 17.55 -15.54 -6.72
CA ARG A 54 18.89 -15.99 -7.04
C ARG A 54 19.70 -16.18 -5.76
N GLY A 55 20.51 -17.23 -5.72
CA GLY A 55 21.34 -17.58 -4.57
C GLY A 55 20.63 -18.48 -3.56
N ARG A 56 21.39 -19.01 -2.60
CA ARG A 56 20.91 -19.97 -1.58
C ARG A 56 21.73 -19.84 -0.30
N GLY A 57 21.11 -20.23 0.80
CA GLY A 57 21.75 -20.19 2.12
C GLY A 57 22.04 -18.76 2.57
N GLY A 58 22.29 -18.55 3.86
CA GLY A 58 22.47 -17.20 4.41
C GLY A 58 21.20 -16.36 4.44
N PRO A 59 21.31 -15.04 4.65
CA PRO A 59 20.16 -14.16 4.71
C PRO A 59 19.50 -13.99 3.33
N SER A 60 18.18 -13.80 3.32
CA SER A 60 17.40 -13.54 2.11
C SER A 60 16.80 -12.14 2.12
N LEU A 61 17.09 -11.36 1.06
CA LEU A 61 16.49 -10.04 0.82
C LEU A 61 15.68 -10.06 -0.45
N TRP A 62 14.37 -9.81 -0.35
CA TRP A 62 13.52 -9.62 -1.51
C TRP A 62 13.05 -8.18 -1.61
N PHE A 63 12.99 -7.70 -2.83
CA PHE A 63 12.20 -6.53 -3.19
C PHE A 63 10.75 -6.93 -3.43
N LEU A 64 9.82 -6.02 -3.15
CA LEU A 64 8.41 -6.18 -3.42
C LEU A 64 7.87 -4.93 -4.11
N GLY A 65 7.08 -5.13 -5.15
CA GLY A 65 6.41 -4.05 -5.85
C GLY A 65 5.29 -4.52 -6.75
N HIS A 66 4.65 -3.57 -7.42
CA HIS A 66 3.59 -3.83 -8.39
C HIS A 66 3.91 -3.24 -9.76
N THR A 67 3.30 -3.81 -10.78
CA THR A 67 3.45 -3.39 -12.17
C THR A 67 2.18 -2.77 -12.73
N ASP A 68 1.04 -3.01 -12.08
CA ASP A 68 -0.22 -2.38 -12.40
C ASP A 68 -0.26 -0.91 -11.96
N VAL A 69 -1.20 -0.17 -12.51
CA VAL A 69 -1.42 1.24 -12.21
C VAL A 69 -2.92 1.53 -12.14
N VAL A 70 -3.31 2.57 -11.40
CA VAL A 70 -4.68 3.08 -11.40
C VAL A 70 -5.09 3.59 -12.78
N PRO A 71 -6.40 3.65 -13.12
CA PRO A 71 -6.88 4.31 -14.32
C PRO A 71 -6.35 5.73 -14.48
N THR A 72 -6.11 6.15 -15.71
CA THR A 72 -5.52 7.46 -16.03
C THR A 72 -6.43 8.65 -15.77
N GLY A 73 -7.75 8.40 -15.70
CA GLY A 73 -8.75 9.45 -15.82
C GLY A 73 -8.83 9.98 -17.27
N PRO A 74 -9.42 11.15 -17.49
CA PRO A 74 -9.58 11.74 -18.82
C PRO A 74 -8.22 12.11 -19.42
N GLU A 75 -7.84 11.47 -20.53
CA GLU A 75 -6.55 11.69 -21.20
C GLU A 75 -6.37 13.11 -21.73
N GLU A 76 -7.47 13.79 -22.05
CA GLU A 76 -7.46 15.19 -22.48
C GLU A 76 -6.99 16.20 -21.42
N LEU A 77 -6.89 15.77 -20.16
CA LEU A 77 -6.36 16.58 -19.06
C LEU A 77 -4.84 16.44 -18.91
N TRP A 78 -4.24 15.42 -19.54
CA TRP A 78 -2.80 15.18 -19.44
C TRP A 78 -2.02 16.11 -20.39
N THR A 79 -0.94 16.71 -19.86
CA THR A 79 0.02 17.48 -20.69
C THR A 79 0.82 16.55 -21.60
N PHE A 80 1.21 15.36 -21.08
CA PHE A 80 1.85 14.27 -21.82
C PHE A 80 0.98 13.02 -21.68
N LEU A 81 0.70 12.29 -22.75
CA LEU A 81 -0.13 11.10 -22.69
C LEU A 81 0.40 10.10 -21.65
N PRO A 82 -0.47 9.50 -20.83
CA PRO A 82 -0.09 8.75 -19.64
C PRO A 82 0.85 7.56 -19.89
N PHE A 83 0.77 6.94 -21.08
CA PHE A 83 1.60 5.81 -21.49
C PHE A 83 2.59 6.16 -22.63
N HIS A 84 2.82 7.44 -22.83
CA HIS A 84 3.88 7.96 -23.71
C HIS A 84 4.84 8.79 -22.87
N PRO A 85 5.75 8.13 -22.12
CA PRO A 85 6.61 8.80 -21.15
C PRO A 85 7.49 9.84 -21.86
N ASP A 86 7.48 11.07 -21.33
CA ASP A 86 8.24 12.19 -21.88
C ASP A 86 9.00 12.91 -20.76
N GLN A 87 10.12 13.52 -21.13
CA GLN A 87 10.97 14.27 -20.21
C GLN A 87 10.85 15.76 -20.44
N LYS A 88 10.57 16.49 -19.38
CA LYS A 88 10.55 17.96 -19.42
C LYS A 88 11.07 18.51 -18.09
N ASP A 89 11.93 19.52 -18.20
CA ASP A 89 12.48 20.27 -17.06
C ASP A 89 13.14 19.38 -15.96
N GLY A 90 13.72 18.23 -16.37
CA GLY A 90 14.37 17.27 -15.48
C GLY A 90 13.42 16.25 -14.84
N GLU A 91 12.13 16.28 -15.14
CA GLU A 91 11.10 15.35 -14.71
C GLU A 91 10.77 14.35 -15.82
N LEU A 92 10.46 13.11 -15.43
CA LEU A 92 9.86 12.10 -16.31
C LEU A 92 8.36 12.01 -15.99
N TYR A 93 7.53 12.19 -17.01
CA TYR A 93 6.07 12.15 -16.91
C TYR A 93 5.52 10.82 -17.40
N GLY A 94 4.48 10.31 -16.75
CA GLY A 94 3.71 9.14 -17.17
C GLY A 94 3.03 8.45 -16.00
N ARG A 95 1.90 7.78 -16.26
CA ARG A 95 1.17 7.01 -15.25
C ARG A 95 2.03 5.84 -14.75
N GLY A 96 2.15 5.74 -13.41
CA GLY A 96 2.93 4.70 -12.75
C GLY A 96 4.42 5.03 -12.65
N VAL A 97 4.87 6.20 -13.09
CA VAL A 97 6.30 6.55 -13.03
C VAL A 97 6.79 6.69 -11.60
N ALA A 98 5.97 7.25 -10.70
CA ALA A 98 6.23 7.39 -9.28
C ALA A 98 5.65 6.21 -8.49
N ASP A 99 4.49 5.69 -8.89
CA ASP A 99 3.75 4.62 -8.25
C ASP A 99 3.47 3.44 -9.21
N MET A 100 4.36 2.38 -9.24
CA MET A 100 5.72 2.40 -8.68
C MET A 100 6.75 1.84 -9.68
N LYS A 101 6.49 2.01 -11.02
CA LYS A 101 7.34 1.45 -12.10
C LYS A 101 8.77 2.00 -12.07
N GLY A 102 8.97 3.26 -11.61
CA GLY A 102 10.31 3.83 -11.41
C GLY A 102 11.10 3.08 -10.33
N ALA A 103 10.45 2.75 -9.21
CA ALA A 103 11.06 1.95 -8.16
C ALA A 103 11.31 0.51 -8.63
N VAL A 104 10.39 -0.11 -9.37
CA VAL A 104 10.59 -1.45 -9.97
C VAL A 104 11.82 -1.45 -10.90
N ALA A 105 11.96 -0.43 -11.75
CA ALA A 105 13.14 -0.29 -12.62
C ALA A 105 14.44 -0.18 -11.82
N ALA A 106 14.44 0.63 -10.75
CA ALA A 106 15.59 0.78 -9.85
C ALA A 106 15.96 -0.56 -9.17
N MET A 107 14.96 -1.33 -8.69
CA MET A 107 15.15 -2.67 -8.11
C MET A 107 15.77 -3.64 -9.11
N VAL A 108 15.22 -3.73 -10.31
CA VAL A 108 15.71 -4.62 -11.36
C VAL A 108 17.16 -4.31 -11.70
N VAL A 109 17.50 -3.03 -11.93
CA VAL A 109 18.88 -2.64 -12.26
C VAL A 109 19.82 -2.85 -11.08
N ALA A 110 19.36 -2.70 -9.83
CA ALA A 110 20.16 -3.01 -8.63
C ALA A 110 20.47 -4.51 -8.55
N LEU A 111 19.47 -5.37 -8.77
CA LEU A 111 19.64 -6.83 -8.81
C LEU A 111 20.56 -7.27 -9.95
N GLU A 112 20.40 -6.73 -11.16
CA GLU A 112 21.28 -6.99 -12.30
C GLU A 112 22.73 -6.63 -12.01
N THR A 113 22.93 -5.44 -11.41
CA THR A 113 24.26 -4.92 -11.10
C THR A 113 24.92 -5.77 -10.05
N PHE A 114 24.20 -6.10 -8.97
CA PHE A 114 24.70 -6.94 -7.89
C PHE A 114 25.03 -8.36 -8.37
N ALA A 115 24.13 -8.98 -9.15
CA ALA A 115 24.34 -10.33 -9.67
C ALA A 115 25.57 -10.43 -10.60
N ARG A 116 25.87 -9.38 -11.39
CA ARG A 116 27.08 -9.33 -12.23
C ARG A 116 28.35 -9.09 -11.45
N GLN A 117 28.31 -8.22 -10.42
CA GLN A 117 29.51 -7.86 -9.63
C GLN A 117 29.83 -8.91 -8.56
N HIS A 118 28.81 -9.62 -8.07
CA HIS A 118 28.93 -10.62 -7.01
C HIS A 118 28.27 -11.94 -7.42
N PRO A 119 28.79 -12.65 -8.45
CA PRO A 119 28.16 -13.86 -8.97
C PRO A 119 28.02 -14.98 -7.93
N GLU A 120 28.94 -15.04 -6.96
CA GLU A 120 28.99 -16.04 -5.88
C GLU A 120 28.58 -15.43 -4.52
N HIS A 121 27.65 -14.47 -4.51
CA HIS A 121 27.23 -13.83 -3.27
C HIS A 121 26.61 -14.81 -2.26
N PRO A 122 26.82 -14.62 -0.96
CA PRO A 122 26.11 -15.37 0.06
C PRO A 122 24.64 -14.96 0.09
N GLY A 123 23.78 -15.86 0.61
CA GLY A 123 22.37 -15.56 0.78
C GLY A 123 21.56 -15.59 -0.51
N GLN A 124 20.38 -15.02 -0.44
CA GLN A 124 19.44 -14.98 -1.56
C GLN A 124 18.94 -13.55 -1.82
N ILE A 125 18.95 -13.15 -3.07
CA ILE A 125 18.27 -11.93 -3.55
C ILE A 125 17.01 -12.32 -4.33
N GLY A 126 15.97 -11.49 -4.24
CA GLY A 126 14.73 -11.74 -4.98
C GLY A 126 13.95 -10.47 -5.30
N LEU A 127 12.96 -10.64 -6.17
CA LEU A 127 11.98 -9.63 -6.55
C LEU A 127 10.63 -10.32 -6.70
N LEU A 128 9.65 -9.84 -5.93
CA LEU A 128 8.27 -10.29 -6.02
C LEU A 128 7.44 -9.14 -6.63
N LEU A 129 6.75 -9.41 -7.73
CA LEU A 129 5.90 -8.44 -8.43
C LEU A 129 4.46 -8.96 -8.53
N THR A 130 3.50 -8.04 -8.44
CA THR A 130 2.07 -8.29 -8.67
C THR A 130 1.50 -7.33 -9.72
N SER A 131 0.33 -7.68 -10.27
CA SER A 131 -0.50 -6.79 -11.09
C SER A 131 -1.87 -6.48 -10.46
N ASP A 132 -2.01 -6.62 -9.13
CA ASP A 132 -3.27 -6.35 -8.41
C ASP A 132 -2.99 -5.71 -7.02
N GLU A 133 -2.16 -4.65 -6.99
CA GLU A 133 -2.01 -3.80 -5.80
C GLU A 133 -3.02 -2.66 -5.83
N GLU A 134 -3.16 -2.00 -6.97
CA GLU A 134 -3.97 -0.81 -7.22
C GLU A 134 -5.46 -1.10 -7.45
N GLY A 135 -5.82 -2.38 -7.43
CA GLY A 135 -7.17 -2.86 -7.62
C GLY A 135 -7.80 -3.41 -6.34
N PRO A 136 -8.60 -4.49 -6.45
CA PRO A 136 -9.19 -5.16 -5.30
C PRO A 136 -8.17 -5.82 -4.36
N ALA A 137 -6.92 -6.04 -4.80
CA ALA A 137 -5.84 -6.72 -4.08
C ALA A 137 -6.25 -8.11 -3.53
N ALA A 138 -7.14 -8.80 -4.25
CA ALA A 138 -7.72 -10.08 -3.82
C ALA A 138 -6.97 -11.29 -4.36
N ASP A 139 -6.33 -11.15 -5.52
CA ASP A 139 -5.62 -12.21 -6.23
C ASP A 139 -4.12 -11.90 -6.43
N GLY A 140 -3.64 -10.77 -5.87
CA GLY A 140 -2.26 -10.33 -5.84
C GLY A 140 -1.42 -11.01 -4.75
N ILE A 141 -0.60 -10.22 -4.05
CA ILE A 141 0.37 -10.70 -3.04
C ILE A 141 -0.28 -11.52 -1.91
N VAL A 142 -1.55 -11.27 -1.58
CA VAL A 142 -2.28 -12.09 -0.59
C VAL A 142 -2.29 -13.58 -0.96
N ARG A 143 -2.45 -13.92 -2.25
CA ARG A 143 -2.41 -15.31 -2.74
C ARG A 143 -1.02 -15.89 -2.68
N VAL A 144 -0.03 -15.11 -3.13
CA VAL A 144 1.38 -15.52 -3.06
C VAL A 144 1.82 -15.75 -1.63
N ALA A 145 1.53 -14.81 -0.71
CA ALA A 145 1.85 -14.95 0.71
C ALA A 145 1.20 -16.19 1.36
N THR A 146 -0.05 -16.50 0.97
CA THR A 146 -0.74 -17.72 1.43
C THR A 146 0.01 -18.99 0.99
N GLU A 147 0.44 -19.04 -0.27
CA GLU A 147 1.20 -20.17 -0.79
C GLU A 147 2.60 -20.27 -0.18
N LEU A 148 3.30 -19.16 -0.03
CA LEU A 148 4.60 -19.08 0.66
C LEU A 148 4.49 -19.60 2.11
N LYS A 149 3.46 -19.17 2.83
CA LYS A 149 3.18 -19.65 4.19
C LYS A 149 2.95 -21.15 4.23
N ARG A 150 2.18 -21.71 3.29
CA ARG A 150 1.92 -23.14 3.18
C ARG A 150 3.19 -23.96 2.95
N ARG A 151 4.17 -23.39 2.22
CA ARG A 151 5.48 -23.99 1.96
C ARG A 151 6.50 -23.79 3.10
N GLY A 152 6.19 -22.96 4.08
CA GLY A 152 7.15 -22.54 5.10
C GLY A 152 8.33 -21.73 4.51
N TYR A 153 8.07 -21.03 3.40
CA TYR A 153 9.08 -20.24 2.67
C TYR A 153 8.77 -18.75 2.78
N ARG A 154 9.77 -17.97 3.13
CA ARG A 154 9.67 -16.52 3.29
C ARG A 154 11.06 -15.88 3.16
N PRO A 155 11.14 -14.61 2.77
CA PRO A 155 12.38 -13.85 2.93
C PRO A 155 12.62 -13.50 4.41
N ASP A 156 13.88 -13.32 4.81
CA ASP A 156 14.21 -12.72 6.10
C ASP A 156 13.91 -11.21 6.08
N TYR A 157 14.21 -10.57 4.95
CA TYR A 157 14.07 -9.13 4.71
C TYR A 157 13.27 -8.87 3.45
N CYS A 158 12.31 -7.93 3.52
CA CYS A 158 11.53 -7.49 2.37
C CYS A 158 11.52 -5.96 2.29
N LEU A 159 12.07 -5.41 1.20
CA LEU A 159 12.05 -3.99 0.91
C LEU A 159 10.99 -3.69 -0.14
N VAL A 160 9.95 -2.95 0.25
CA VAL A 160 8.85 -2.54 -0.62
C VAL A 160 9.21 -1.20 -1.26
N GLY A 161 8.98 -1.05 -2.57
CA GLY A 161 9.31 0.16 -3.31
C GLY A 161 8.19 1.17 -3.46
N GLU A 162 7.18 1.09 -2.62
CA GLU A 162 6.10 2.08 -2.56
C GLU A 162 6.60 3.52 -2.41
N PRO A 163 5.93 4.50 -3.02
CA PRO A 163 6.34 5.91 -2.95
C PRO A 163 6.20 6.46 -1.53
N SER A 164 7.21 6.23 -0.71
CA SER A 164 7.22 6.59 0.72
C SER A 164 7.70 8.02 0.98
N SER A 165 8.50 8.58 0.08
CA SER A 165 9.07 9.92 0.24
C SER A 165 8.02 11.02 0.05
N LEU A 166 8.16 12.14 0.77
CA LEU A 166 7.15 13.21 0.80
C LEU A 166 7.56 14.43 -0.03
N VAL A 167 8.75 14.96 0.19
CA VAL A 167 9.28 16.18 -0.45
C VAL A 167 10.56 15.91 -1.21
N ALA A 168 11.43 15.07 -0.65
CA ALA A 168 12.70 14.69 -1.25
C ALA A 168 12.90 13.18 -1.12
N LEU A 169 13.53 12.56 -2.13
CA LEU A 169 13.79 11.14 -2.14
C LEU A 169 14.51 10.70 -0.85
N GLY A 170 13.89 9.77 -0.12
CA GLY A 170 14.44 9.19 1.12
C GLY A 170 14.22 10.04 2.37
N ASP A 171 13.48 11.14 2.32
CA ASP A 171 13.12 11.91 3.51
C ASP A 171 12.24 11.14 4.49
N THR A 172 11.55 10.12 4.00
CA THR A 172 10.65 9.28 4.78
C THR A 172 10.81 7.81 4.40
N VAL A 173 10.97 6.97 5.43
CA VAL A 173 11.02 5.51 5.33
C VAL A 173 9.86 4.93 6.16
N ARG A 174 9.06 4.06 5.56
CA ARG A 174 7.97 3.41 6.30
C ARG A 174 8.49 2.16 7.01
N VAL A 175 8.34 2.14 8.32
CA VAL A 175 8.76 1.03 9.18
C VAL A 175 7.60 0.20 9.69
N GLY A 176 6.49 0.26 8.97
CA GLY A 176 5.23 -0.41 9.21
C GLY A 176 4.09 0.33 8.55
N ARG A 177 2.90 -0.22 8.64
CA ARG A 177 1.67 0.43 8.13
C ARG A 177 0.56 0.32 9.14
N ARG A 178 -0.28 1.35 9.19
CA ARG A 178 -1.54 1.30 9.93
C ARG A 178 -2.49 0.33 9.25
N GLY A 179 -3.34 -0.30 10.04
CA GLY A 179 -4.49 -1.04 9.54
C GLY A 179 -5.55 -0.11 8.94
N SER A 180 -6.44 -0.71 8.18
CA SER A 180 -7.60 -0.05 7.61
C SER A 180 -8.82 -0.94 7.74
N ILE A 181 -9.87 -0.43 8.39
CA ILE A 181 -11.09 -1.16 8.68
C ILE A 181 -12.27 -0.30 8.28
N TYR A 182 -13.19 -0.86 7.51
CA TYR A 182 -14.47 -0.23 7.21
C TYR A 182 -15.59 -0.88 8.00
N VAL A 183 -16.54 -0.10 8.44
CA VAL A 183 -17.83 -0.57 8.93
C VAL A 183 -18.94 0.17 8.23
N ARG A 184 -19.84 -0.60 7.63
CA ARG A 184 -21.15 -0.12 7.20
C ARG A 184 -22.13 -0.42 8.31
N LEU A 185 -22.76 0.62 8.85
CA LEU A 185 -23.81 0.53 9.85
C LEU A 185 -25.13 0.96 9.24
N LYS A 186 -26.18 0.18 9.45
CA LYS A 186 -27.55 0.56 9.14
C LYS A 186 -28.38 0.44 10.42
N VAL A 187 -28.93 1.57 10.86
CA VAL A 187 -29.83 1.62 12.01
C VAL A 187 -31.26 1.71 11.51
N ASN A 188 -32.09 0.76 11.90
CA ASN A 188 -33.49 0.68 11.48
C ASN A 188 -34.39 1.41 12.49
N GLY A 189 -35.41 2.09 11.98
CA GLY A 189 -36.44 2.79 12.72
C GLY A 189 -37.83 2.52 12.14
N ILE A 190 -38.77 3.40 12.45
CA ILE A 190 -40.14 3.37 11.91
C ILE A 190 -40.40 4.69 11.22
N GLN A 191 -40.58 4.63 9.88
CA GLN A 191 -40.96 5.80 9.07
C GLN A 191 -42.34 6.26 9.46
N GLY A 192 -42.53 7.59 9.52
CA GLY A 192 -43.84 8.16 9.81
C GLY A 192 -43.93 9.63 9.45
N HIS A 193 -45.13 10.19 9.63
CA HIS A 193 -45.37 11.61 9.42
C HIS A 193 -44.89 12.41 10.65
N THR A 194 -44.10 13.46 10.42
CA THR A 194 -43.47 14.27 11.48
C THR A 194 -44.47 14.90 12.47
N ALA A 195 -45.73 15.04 12.08
CA ALA A 195 -46.79 15.57 12.97
C ALA A 195 -47.30 14.56 14.01
N PHE A 196 -46.92 13.26 13.90
CA PHE A 196 -47.40 12.18 14.76
C PHE A 196 -46.21 11.42 15.36
N PRO A 197 -45.44 12.05 16.27
CA PRO A 197 -44.20 11.48 16.81
C PRO A 197 -44.43 10.17 17.58
N GLU A 198 -45.62 9.92 18.11
CA GLU A 198 -46.03 8.72 18.80
C GLU A 198 -46.08 7.46 17.93
N ASN A 199 -46.20 7.63 16.60
CA ASN A 199 -46.32 6.54 15.63
C ASN A 199 -45.05 6.25 14.84
N LEU A 200 -43.94 6.87 15.22
CA LEU A 200 -42.69 6.73 14.49
C LEU A 200 -41.49 6.46 15.45
N ASP A 201 -40.44 5.99 14.86
CA ASP A 201 -39.15 5.86 15.53
C ASP A 201 -38.06 6.40 14.60
N ASN A 202 -37.56 7.60 14.88
CA ASN A 202 -36.62 8.27 14.00
C ASN A 202 -35.17 7.79 14.26
N PRO A 203 -34.57 6.99 13.34
CA PRO A 203 -33.22 6.46 13.53
C PRO A 203 -32.16 7.56 13.48
N VAL A 204 -32.42 8.72 12.88
CA VAL A 204 -31.49 9.87 12.89
C VAL A 204 -31.37 10.44 14.30
N HIS A 205 -32.47 10.51 15.07
CA HIS A 205 -32.43 10.96 16.46
C HIS A 205 -31.69 9.96 17.35
N ARG A 206 -31.80 8.66 17.07
CA ARG A 206 -31.08 7.62 17.81
C ARG A 206 -29.58 7.63 17.55
N ILE A 207 -29.16 7.84 16.28
CA ILE A 207 -27.74 7.78 15.93
C ILE A 207 -26.99 9.05 16.34
N ALA A 208 -27.66 10.19 16.54
CA ALA A 208 -26.98 11.46 16.82
C ALA A 208 -26.05 11.42 18.06
N PRO A 209 -26.48 10.95 19.26
CA PRO A 209 -25.59 10.86 20.42
C PRO A 209 -24.51 9.78 20.25
N PHE A 210 -24.78 8.73 19.47
CA PHE A 210 -23.76 7.74 19.10
C PHE A 210 -22.68 8.37 18.20
N LEU A 211 -23.08 9.16 17.19
CA LEU A 211 -22.13 9.85 16.29
C LEU A 211 -21.24 10.81 17.07
N GLU A 212 -21.79 11.62 17.96
CA GLU A 212 -21.02 12.52 18.82
C GLU A 212 -19.94 11.73 19.56
N GLN A 213 -20.31 10.64 20.23
CA GLN A 213 -19.34 9.84 20.95
C GLN A 213 -18.37 9.07 20.04
N LEU A 214 -18.80 8.62 18.87
CA LEU A 214 -17.95 7.90 17.90
C LEU A 214 -16.79 8.78 17.43
N VAL A 215 -17.06 10.06 17.11
CA VAL A 215 -16.03 10.99 16.59
C VAL A 215 -15.07 11.46 17.67
N ASP A 216 -15.54 11.55 18.91
CA ASP A 216 -14.73 11.96 20.07
C ASP A 216 -13.99 10.78 20.72
N GLN A 217 -14.30 9.54 20.31
CA GLN A 217 -13.72 8.34 20.91
C GLN A 217 -12.21 8.27 20.70
N LYS A 218 -11.47 8.24 21.81
CA LYS A 218 -10.04 7.88 21.79
C LYS A 218 -9.92 6.36 21.68
N TRP A 219 -9.37 5.90 20.55
CA TRP A 219 -9.19 4.47 20.28
C TRP A 219 -7.94 3.93 20.96
N ASP A 220 -6.84 4.67 20.91
CA ASP A 220 -5.58 4.50 21.66
C ASP A 220 -4.84 5.85 21.73
N THR A 221 -3.61 5.83 22.21
CA THR A 221 -2.73 7.01 22.31
C THR A 221 -1.63 7.01 21.23
N GLY A 222 -1.55 5.96 20.40
CA GLY A 222 -0.39 5.73 19.56
C GLY A 222 0.86 5.37 20.38
N ASP A 223 1.98 5.29 19.67
CA ASP A 223 3.30 5.06 20.24
C ASP A 223 4.39 5.72 19.39
N GLU A 224 5.67 5.34 19.58
CA GLU A 224 6.82 5.93 18.87
C GLU A 224 6.69 5.85 17.33
N ASP A 225 6.21 4.72 16.79
CA ASP A 225 6.11 4.48 15.35
C ASP A 225 4.69 4.76 14.82
N PHE A 226 3.65 4.69 15.66
CA PHE A 226 2.25 4.79 15.24
C PHE A 226 1.54 6.00 15.84
N PRO A 227 0.93 6.86 15.01
CA PRO A 227 0.00 7.85 15.51
C PRO A 227 -1.22 7.17 16.16
N ALA A 228 -1.94 7.89 17.01
CA ALA A 228 -3.17 7.41 17.61
C ALA A 228 -4.17 6.93 16.54
N SER A 229 -4.82 5.80 16.83
CA SER A 229 -5.87 5.27 15.98
C SER A 229 -7.08 6.20 15.97
N HIS A 230 -7.70 6.36 14.79
CA HIS A 230 -8.85 7.26 14.64
C HIS A 230 -9.93 6.68 13.72
N CYS A 231 -11.12 7.25 13.84
CA CYS A 231 -12.28 6.94 13.01
C CYS A 231 -12.69 8.18 12.21
N GLN A 232 -13.02 7.97 10.95
CA GLN A 232 -13.64 8.99 10.10
C GLN A 232 -14.95 8.46 9.53
N VAL A 233 -16.02 9.24 9.65
CA VAL A 233 -17.29 8.98 8.99
C VAL A 233 -17.19 9.48 7.55
N ALA A 234 -17.14 8.56 6.60
CA ALA A 234 -16.96 8.87 5.18
C ALA A 234 -18.30 9.13 4.47
N TYR A 235 -19.40 8.60 5.01
CA TYR A 235 -20.72 8.68 4.37
C TYR A 235 -21.81 8.52 5.42
N ILE A 236 -22.89 9.31 5.27
CA ILE A 236 -24.13 9.16 6.02
C ILE A 236 -25.32 9.48 5.10
N ARG A 237 -26.36 8.66 5.15
CA ARG A 237 -27.59 8.84 4.35
C ARG A 237 -28.82 8.47 5.15
N ALA A 238 -29.85 9.30 5.06
CA ALA A 238 -31.16 9.03 5.62
C ALA A 238 -32.25 9.80 4.88
N GLY A 239 -33.49 9.30 4.93
CA GLY A 239 -34.67 9.97 4.45
C GLY A 239 -34.93 9.95 2.94
N THR A 240 -36.08 10.45 2.55
CA THR A 240 -36.59 10.50 1.17
C THR A 240 -36.45 11.87 0.53
N GLY A 241 -36.06 12.91 1.29
CA GLY A 241 -36.06 14.31 0.88
C GLY A 241 -37.37 15.04 1.15
N ALA A 242 -38.46 14.33 1.56
CA ALA A 242 -39.74 14.95 1.93
C ALA A 242 -39.67 15.50 3.36
N GLY A 243 -39.98 16.80 3.54
CA GLY A 243 -39.85 17.48 4.83
C GLY A 243 -40.83 17.04 5.94
N ASN A 244 -41.86 16.29 5.60
CA ASN A 244 -42.87 15.79 6.52
C ASN A 244 -42.83 14.27 6.75
N VAL A 245 -41.75 13.59 6.30
CA VAL A 245 -41.55 12.12 6.43
C VAL A 245 -40.23 11.84 7.13
N THR A 246 -40.27 11.11 8.26
CA THR A 246 -39.07 10.62 8.93
C THR A 246 -38.53 9.41 8.21
N PRO A 247 -37.19 9.14 8.25
CA PRO A 247 -36.60 8.00 7.58
C PRO A 247 -36.95 6.65 8.25
N ALA A 248 -37.01 5.59 7.44
CA ALA A 248 -37.12 4.21 7.92
C ALA A 248 -35.79 3.68 8.48
N ASN A 249 -34.66 4.18 7.96
CA ASN A 249 -33.31 3.83 8.39
C ASN A 249 -32.33 4.98 8.19
N VAL A 250 -31.18 4.87 8.82
CA VAL A 250 -29.99 5.66 8.52
C VAL A 250 -28.83 4.72 8.24
N GLU A 251 -28.08 5.01 7.18
CA GLU A 251 -26.87 4.30 6.79
C GLU A 251 -25.63 5.17 7.05
N LEU A 252 -24.61 4.55 7.58
CA LEU A 252 -23.30 5.16 7.89
C LEU A 252 -22.20 4.27 7.33
N LEU A 253 -21.18 4.88 6.72
CA LEU A 253 -19.90 4.24 6.43
C LEU A 253 -18.81 4.95 7.22
N ALA A 254 -18.12 4.23 8.08
CA ALA A 254 -16.95 4.73 8.80
C ALA A 254 -15.70 3.94 8.45
N ASN A 255 -14.57 4.64 8.42
CA ASN A 255 -13.24 4.06 8.23
C ASN A 255 -12.39 4.31 9.47
N PHE A 256 -11.72 3.26 9.91
CA PHE A 256 -10.72 3.31 10.97
C PHE A 256 -9.33 3.19 10.36
N ARG A 257 -8.40 4.00 10.86
CA ARG A 257 -6.96 3.82 10.68
C ARG A 257 -6.38 3.49 12.04
N ASN A 258 -5.89 2.26 12.19
CA ASN A 258 -5.51 1.73 13.50
C ASN A 258 -4.04 1.30 13.56
N GLY A 259 -3.45 1.46 14.74
CA GLY A 259 -2.17 0.89 15.11
C GLY A 259 -2.33 -0.45 15.85
N PRO A 260 -1.21 -1.11 16.19
CA PRO A 260 -1.23 -2.38 16.93
C PRO A 260 -1.92 -2.30 18.30
N GLY A 261 -1.98 -1.09 18.90
CA GLY A 261 -2.70 -0.84 20.18
C GLY A 261 -4.23 -0.94 20.08
N SER A 262 -4.78 -0.96 18.85
CA SER A 262 -6.23 -1.08 18.61
C SER A 262 -6.49 -2.08 17.49
N PRO A 263 -6.32 -3.39 17.72
CA PRO A 263 -6.58 -4.42 16.71
C PRO A 263 -8.07 -4.41 16.27
N ALA A 264 -8.35 -4.94 15.09
CA ALA A 264 -9.70 -4.89 14.49
C ALA A 264 -10.79 -5.45 15.38
N GLN A 265 -10.51 -6.52 16.13
CA GLN A 265 -11.46 -7.13 17.04
C GLN A 265 -11.84 -6.20 18.21
N ASP A 266 -10.88 -5.44 18.74
CA ASP A 266 -11.12 -4.49 19.82
C ASP A 266 -11.92 -3.28 19.33
N ILE A 267 -11.58 -2.76 18.15
CA ILE A 267 -12.34 -1.70 17.49
C ILE A 267 -13.79 -2.12 17.31
N ARG A 268 -14.03 -3.31 16.77
CA ARG A 268 -15.37 -3.86 16.57
C ARG A 268 -16.12 -3.96 17.89
N SER A 269 -15.51 -4.55 18.90
CA SER A 269 -16.12 -4.72 20.24
C SER A 269 -16.51 -3.39 20.89
N ARG A 270 -15.63 -2.39 20.78
CA ARG A 270 -15.86 -1.04 21.32
C ARG A 270 -16.94 -0.30 20.54
N PHE A 271 -16.97 -0.43 19.22
CA PHE A 271 -18.02 0.16 18.36
C PHE A 271 -19.40 -0.43 18.70
N GLU A 272 -19.52 -1.75 18.81
CA GLU A 272 -20.77 -2.43 19.17
C GLU A 272 -21.20 -2.11 20.63
N ASN A 273 -20.23 -1.89 21.54
CA ASN A 273 -20.51 -1.41 22.89
C ASN A 273 -21.08 0.03 22.89
N LEU A 274 -20.58 0.90 22.00
CA LEU A 274 -21.15 2.23 21.84
C LEU A 274 -22.60 2.19 21.36
N LEU A 275 -22.92 1.35 20.37
CA LEU A 275 -24.31 1.17 19.92
C LEU A 275 -25.22 0.75 21.07
N ARG A 276 -24.82 -0.25 21.84
CA ARG A 276 -25.57 -0.73 23.03
C ARG A 276 -25.73 0.34 24.11
N LYS A 277 -24.67 1.12 24.38
CA LYS A 277 -24.71 2.22 25.35
C LYS A 277 -25.74 3.28 25.01
N HIS A 278 -25.96 3.52 23.72
CA HIS A 278 -26.95 4.48 23.21
C HIS A 278 -28.32 3.84 22.90
N GLY A 279 -28.55 2.59 23.35
CA GLY A 279 -29.83 1.90 23.17
C GLY A 279 -30.17 1.60 21.71
N ILE A 280 -29.17 1.51 20.85
CA ILE A 280 -29.35 1.14 19.44
C ILE A 280 -29.28 -0.39 19.36
N GLU A 281 -30.44 -1.04 19.29
CA GLU A 281 -30.58 -2.51 19.29
C GLU A 281 -30.96 -3.04 17.88
N ASN A 282 -31.75 -2.28 17.13
CA ASN A 282 -32.18 -2.67 15.78
C ASN A 282 -31.24 -2.11 14.72
N TYR A 283 -30.12 -2.82 14.49
CA TYR A 283 -29.10 -2.43 13.52
C TYR A 283 -28.50 -3.63 12.79
N GLU A 284 -27.85 -3.33 11.68
CA GLU A 284 -27.05 -4.25 10.87
C GLU A 284 -25.64 -3.66 10.73
N THR A 285 -24.59 -4.49 10.85
CA THR A 285 -23.20 -4.07 10.58
C THR A 285 -22.52 -5.01 9.60
N GLU A 286 -21.82 -4.43 8.64
CA GLU A 286 -20.92 -5.13 7.73
C GLU A 286 -19.50 -4.60 7.95
N TRP A 287 -18.57 -5.49 8.28
CA TRP A 287 -17.17 -5.15 8.56
C TRP A 287 -16.27 -5.65 7.45
N GLN A 288 -15.37 -4.80 7.00
CA GLN A 288 -14.36 -5.13 6.02
C GLN A 288 -12.98 -4.70 6.53
N ILE A 289 -12.10 -5.68 6.76
CA ILE A 289 -10.72 -5.44 7.17
C ILE A 289 -9.87 -5.47 5.91
N MET A 290 -9.38 -4.29 5.48
CA MET A 290 -8.52 -4.16 4.31
C MET A 290 -7.08 -4.55 4.62
N GLY A 291 -6.67 -4.44 5.89
CA GLY A 291 -5.36 -4.85 6.38
C GLY A 291 -5.22 -4.63 7.87
N GLU A 292 -4.54 -5.55 8.53
CA GLU A 292 -4.11 -5.38 9.91
C GLU A 292 -2.85 -4.50 9.96
N PRO A 293 -2.63 -3.75 11.04
CA PRO A 293 -1.40 -3.00 11.20
C PRO A 293 -0.20 -3.93 11.35
N PHE A 294 0.93 -3.56 10.78
CA PHE A 294 2.19 -4.25 11.04
C PHE A 294 3.31 -3.26 11.37
N ARG A 295 4.24 -3.71 12.20
CA ARG A 295 5.46 -2.99 12.55
C ARG A 295 6.68 -3.82 12.15
N SER A 296 7.62 -3.20 11.47
CA SER A 296 8.95 -3.77 11.28
C SER A 296 9.79 -3.55 12.55
N PRO A 297 10.48 -4.57 13.05
CA PRO A 297 11.37 -4.38 14.18
C PRO A 297 12.53 -3.43 13.82
N ALA A 298 13.20 -2.86 14.83
CA ALA A 298 14.42 -2.08 14.65
C ALA A 298 15.62 -3.02 14.38
N GLY A 299 15.50 -3.81 13.31
CA GLY A 299 16.43 -4.87 12.94
C GLY A 299 17.46 -4.46 11.88
N LYS A 300 18.05 -5.48 11.24
CA LYS A 300 19.14 -5.30 10.26
C LYS A 300 18.67 -4.57 9.00
N LEU A 301 17.45 -4.85 8.50
CA LEU A 301 16.93 -4.18 7.31
C LEU A 301 16.72 -2.69 7.58
N ARG A 302 16.06 -2.33 8.70
CA ARG A 302 15.84 -0.92 9.06
C ARG A 302 17.18 -0.17 9.14
N GLN A 303 18.20 -0.77 9.79
CA GLN A 303 19.54 -0.17 9.89
C GLN A 303 20.21 -0.02 8.52
N ALA A 304 20.09 -1.03 7.65
CA ALA A 304 20.66 -1.00 6.30
C ALA A 304 20.02 0.08 5.44
N VAL A 305 18.67 0.24 5.53
CA VAL A 305 17.94 1.26 4.78
C VAL A 305 18.30 2.65 5.26
N VAL A 306 18.30 2.90 6.57
CA VAL A 306 18.69 4.21 7.15
C VAL A 306 20.12 4.57 6.74
N GLY A 307 21.08 3.66 6.93
CA GLY A 307 22.45 3.93 6.57
C GLY A 307 22.67 4.15 5.06
N ALA A 308 21.92 3.46 4.19
CA ALA A 308 21.99 3.69 2.75
C ALA A 308 21.41 5.06 2.37
N VAL A 309 20.31 5.47 2.99
CA VAL A 309 19.73 6.81 2.80
C VAL A 309 20.71 7.89 3.25
N GLU A 310 21.31 7.74 4.41
CA GLU A 310 22.29 8.71 4.93
C GLU A 310 23.52 8.82 4.02
N ASP A 311 24.09 7.68 3.61
CA ASP A 311 25.34 7.68 2.82
C ASP A 311 25.15 8.07 1.36
N ILE A 312 24.03 7.70 0.72
CA ILE A 312 23.78 7.94 -0.71
C ILE A 312 22.99 9.22 -0.94
N LEU A 313 21.96 9.50 -0.09
CA LEU A 313 21.08 10.64 -0.27
C LEU A 313 21.48 11.85 0.58
N GLY A 314 22.34 11.65 1.58
CA GLY A 314 22.91 12.72 2.40
C GLY A 314 21.93 13.33 3.41
N GLN A 315 20.91 12.56 3.83
CA GLN A 315 19.89 13.00 4.80
C GLN A 315 19.46 11.86 5.71
N SER A 316 19.04 12.19 6.92
CA SER A 316 18.45 11.20 7.85
C SER A 316 16.96 11.11 7.61
N PRO A 317 16.39 9.91 7.38
CA PRO A 317 14.97 9.74 7.10
C PRO A 317 14.11 9.87 8.35
N ASP A 318 12.89 10.40 8.20
CA ASP A 318 11.83 10.23 9.17
C ASP A 318 11.28 8.79 9.10
N LEU A 319 11.29 8.10 10.25
CA LEU A 319 10.80 6.73 10.35
C LEU A 319 9.38 6.74 10.90
N ASN A 320 8.41 6.35 10.09
CA ASN A 320 7.01 6.38 10.52
C ASN A 320 6.14 5.32 9.82
N THR A 321 4.85 5.28 10.14
CA THR A 321 3.86 4.31 9.63
C THR A 321 2.69 4.98 8.93
N GLY A 322 2.90 6.20 8.44
CA GLY A 322 1.89 7.01 7.74
C GLY A 322 1.51 6.48 6.35
N GLY A 323 0.59 7.18 5.70
CA GLY A 323 0.15 6.86 4.33
C GLY A 323 -0.95 5.81 4.25
N GLY A 324 -1.13 5.27 3.04
CA GLY A 324 -2.08 4.21 2.71
C GLY A 324 -1.68 2.84 3.25
N THR A 325 -2.27 1.79 2.70
CA THR A 325 -1.80 0.41 2.89
C THR A 325 -0.78 0.06 1.81
N SER A 326 -0.07 -1.05 1.95
CA SER A 326 0.81 -1.61 0.92
C SER A 326 0.82 -3.13 1.02
N ASP A 327 1.30 -3.80 0.00
CA ASP A 327 1.42 -5.25 -0.04
C ASP A 327 2.42 -5.83 0.97
N GLY A 328 3.27 -4.99 1.56
CA GLY A 328 4.11 -5.35 2.71
C GLY A 328 3.32 -5.97 3.87
N ARG A 329 2.03 -5.60 4.03
CA ARG A 329 1.09 -6.18 5.00
C ARG A 329 0.87 -7.68 4.88
N HIS A 330 1.12 -8.25 3.71
CA HIS A 330 0.98 -9.69 3.47
C HIS A 330 2.26 -10.48 3.74
N ILE A 331 3.42 -9.83 3.63
CA ILE A 331 4.74 -10.43 3.86
C ILE A 331 5.16 -10.35 5.33
N ALA A 332 4.87 -9.23 6.01
CA ALA A 332 5.22 -9.06 7.42
C ALA A 332 4.66 -10.18 8.35
N PRO A 333 3.40 -10.67 8.18
CA PRO A 333 2.87 -11.77 8.99
C PRO A 333 3.56 -13.13 8.79
N LEU A 334 4.37 -13.27 7.73
CA LEU A 334 5.20 -14.46 7.53
C LEU A 334 6.42 -14.48 8.48
N GLY A 335 6.68 -13.37 9.17
CA GLY A 335 7.82 -13.19 10.09
C GLY A 335 9.04 -12.54 9.41
N SER A 336 8.86 -11.88 8.29
CA SER A 336 9.87 -11.09 7.60
C SER A 336 9.99 -9.70 8.22
N GLU A 337 11.19 -9.14 8.26
CA GLU A 337 11.39 -7.70 8.51
C GLU A 337 11.03 -6.95 7.23
N VAL A 338 10.04 -6.03 7.29
CA VAL A 338 9.52 -5.31 6.12
C VAL A 338 9.70 -3.81 6.31
N VAL A 339 10.38 -3.17 5.36
CA VAL A 339 10.59 -1.71 5.32
C VAL A 339 10.19 -1.20 3.93
N GLU A 340 9.72 0.03 3.84
CA GLU A 340 9.33 0.63 2.56
C GLU A 340 10.13 1.89 2.30
N LEU A 341 10.69 1.97 1.10
CA LEU A 341 11.43 3.12 0.58
C LEU A 341 11.20 3.22 -0.93
N GLY A 342 10.72 4.35 -1.40
CA GLY A 342 10.51 4.63 -2.82
C GLY A 342 10.50 6.10 -3.14
N LEU A 343 10.03 6.43 -4.33
CA LEU A 343 10.01 7.78 -4.90
C LEU A 343 9.10 8.73 -4.11
N VAL A 344 9.12 10.00 -4.50
CA VAL A 344 8.27 11.04 -3.91
C VAL A 344 6.82 10.86 -4.38
N ASN A 345 5.89 10.90 -3.43
CA ASN A 345 4.46 10.60 -3.66
C ASN A 345 3.59 11.81 -4.02
N ALA A 346 4.19 12.96 -4.28
CA ALA A 346 3.46 14.22 -4.44
C ALA A 346 2.47 14.24 -5.62
N THR A 347 2.66 13.40 -6.63
CA THR A 347 1.85 13.37 -7.85
C THR A 347 1.21 12.02 -8.16
N ILE A 348 1.33 11.03 -7.26
CA ILE A 348 0.71 9.70 -7.47
C ILE A 348 -0.79 9.83 -7.65
N HIS A 349 -1.38 8.98 -8.50
CA HIS A 349 -2.81 8.94 -8.86
C HIS A 349 -3.37 10.23 -9.48
N GLN A 350 -2.54 11.26 -9.70
CA GLN A 350 -2.94 12.51 -10.34
C GLN A 350 -2.71 12.47 -11.86
N VAL A 351 -3.35 13.38 -12.57
CA VAL A 351 -2.97 13.75 -13.93
C VAL A 351 -1.56 14.36 -13.90
N ASP A 352 -0.75 14.11 -14.94
CA ASP A 352 0.64 14.53 -15.01
C ASP A 352 1.50 13.99 -13.86
N GLU A 353 1.27 12.73 -13.48
CA GLU A 353 2.15 12.00 -12.57
C GLU A 353 3.58 12.04 -13.09
N ARG A 354 4.53 12.34 -12.21
CA ARG A 354 5.94 12.54 -12.58
C ARG A 354 6.90 12.26 -11.44
N THR A 355 8.17 12.10 -11.81
CA THR A 355 9.28 11.97 -10.86
C THR A 355 10.54 12.64 -11.43
N PRO A 356 11.40 13.24 -10.58
CA PRO A 356 12.70 13.73 -11.02
C PRO A 356 13.55 12.60 -11.63
N VAL A 357 14.07 12.80 -12.85
CA VAL A 357 14.91 11.80 -13.50
C VAL A 357 16.13 11.42 -12.67
N ALA A 358 16.72 12.40 -11.97
CA ALA A 358 17.86 12.18 -11.09
C ALA A 358 17.54 11.23 -9.91
N ASP A 359 16.30 11.22 -9.43
CA ASP A 359 15.91 10.39 -8.29
C ASP A 359 15.83 8.90 -8.66
N LEU A 360 15.60 8.55 -9.92
CA LEU A 360 15.66 7.17 -10.39
C LEU A 360 17.04 6.55 -10.19
N ASP A 361 18.11 7.27 -10.57
CA ASP A 361 19.49 6.80 -10.39
C ASP A 361 19.92 6.81 -8.93
N ARG A 362 19.47 7.79 -8.16
CA ARG A 362 19.72 7.85 -6.70
C ARG A 362 19.03 6.71 -5.96
N LEU A 363 17.80 6.38 -6.33
CA LEU A 363 17.05 5.26 -5.75
C LEU A 363 17.72 3.92 -6.08
N PHE A 364 18.15 3.74 -7.33
CA PHE A 364 18.95 2.59 -7.73
C PHE A 364 20.22 2.43 -6.85
N ALA A 365 20.99 3.50 -6.70
CA ALA A 365 22.22 3.48 -5.90
C ALA A 365 21.91 3.11 -4.43
N THR A 366 20.83 3.62 -3.88
CA THR A 366 20.37 3.31 -2.51
C THR A 366 19.97 1.83 -2.39
N TYR A 367 19.18 1.29 -3.34
CA TYR A 367 18.79 -0.12 -3.32
C TYR A 367 19.99 -1.06 -3.47
N TYR A 368 20.92 -0.71 -4.35
CA TYR A 368 22.16 -1.46 -4.51
C TYR A 368 22.99 -1.50 -3.21
N ASP A 369 23.12 -0.37 -2.52
CA ASP A 369 23.84 -0.30 -1.25
C ASP A 369 23.15 -1.08 -0.13
N ILE A 370 21.80 -1.07 -0.09
CA ILE A 370 21.02 -1.91 0.84
C ILE A 370 21.30 -3.40 0.62
N ILE A 371 21.33 -3.87 -0.64
CA ILE A 371 21.68 -5.26 -0.94
C ILE A 371 23.07 -5.59 -0.37
N ARG A 372 24.07 -4.73 -0.58
CA ARG A 372 25.42 -4.92 -0.07
C ARG A 372 25.48 -4.99 1.45
N ARG A 373 24.79 -4.10 2.15
CA ARG A 373 24.76 -4.06 3.64
C ARG A 373 24.10 -5.31 4.24
N ILE A 374 23.17 -5.91 3.52
CA ILE A 374 22.47 -7.11 4.00
C ILE A 374 23.28 -8.37 3.71
N LEU A 375 23.94 -8.48 2.56
CA LEU A 375 24.52 -9.73 2.08
C LEU A 375 26.07 -9.78 2.16
N LEU A 376 26.73 -8.63 2.17
CA LEU A 376 28.20 -8.57 2.22
C LEU A 376 28.68 -8.04 3.57
#